data_f6571a937f98f4eae6ca49d9058a01b9
#
_entry.id   f6571a937f98f4eae6ca49d9058a01b9
#
_cell.length_a   1.000
_cell.length_b   1.000
_cell.length_c   1.000
_cell.angle_alpha   90.00
_cell.angle_beta   90.00
_cell.angle_gamma   90.00
#
_symmetry.space_group_name_H-M   'P 1'
#
loop_
_entity.id
_entity.type
_entity.pdbx_description
1 polymer ?
#
loop_
_entity_poly.entity_id
_entity_poly.type
_entity_poly.pdbx_seq_one_letter_code
_entity_poly.pdbx_strand_id
1 'polypeptide(L)'
;MQQSGSPYNLRYTDQPDYIVFNKRSGFRTHKVNENQLGLVEVLSSKIKQELLVVHRLDKETSGLIVFAKNKEAAAQLARQFESREVKKTYFFLTDQNLKNSGESFTVTSHIDKVDKKFANIPAKEDNSETKFT
;
A
#
# COMPACT_ATOMS: atom_id res chain seq x y z
N MET A 1 -12.41 2.70 -18.31
CA MET A 1 -12.37 4.16 -18.05
C MET A 1 -10.93 4.56 -17.74
N GLN A 2 -10.33 5.35 -18.57
CA GLN A 2 -9.08 6.03 -18.22
C GLN A 2 -9.42 7.08 -17.16
N GLN A 3 -8.86 6.93 -15.96
CA GLN A 3 -8.98 7.97 -14.95
C GLN A 3 -8.13 9.17 -15.40
N SER A 4 -8.81 10.20 -15.90
CA SER A 4 -8.19 11.49 -16.21
C SER A 4 -7.82 12.17 -14.90
N GLY A 5 -6.55 12.19 -14.54
CA GLY A 5 -6.07 12.91 -13.39
C GLY A 5 -4.70 12.42 -12.89
N SER A 6 -4.04 13.23 -12.09
CA SER A 6 -2.78 12.85 -11.46
C SER A 6 -3.00 11.67 -10.50
N PRO A 7 -2.14 10.65 -10.47
CA PRO A 7 -2.24 9.50 -9.57
C PRO A 7 -1.99 9.85 -8.08
N TYR A 8 -1.69 11.09 -7.78
CA TYR A 8 -1.47 11.59 -6.42
C TYR A 8 -2.05 13.00 -6.25
N ASN A 9 -2.44 13.34 -5.05
CA ASN A 9 -2.98 14.66 -4.74
C ASN A 9 -1.87 15.66 -4.42
N LEU A 10 -1.03 15.31 -3.44
CA LEU A 10 0.03 16.18 -2.95
C LEU A 10 1.26 15.35 -2.60
N ARG A 11 2.44 15.98 -2.77
CA ARG A 11 3.65 15.53 -2.12
C ARG A 11 3.49 15.82 -0.62
N TYR A 12 3.65 14.79 0.21
CA TYR A 12 3.52 14.95 1.66
C TYR A 12 4.84 15.45 2.28
N THR A 13 5.95 14.81 1.93
CA THR A 13 7.29 15.23 2.34
C THR A 13 8.34 14.81 1.33
N ASP A 14 9.45 15.52 1.33
CA ASP A 14 10.60 15.28 0.46
C ASP A 14 11.87 15.38 1.32
N GLN A 15 12.52 14.25 1.55
CA GLN A 15 13.75 14.12 2.32
C GLN A 15 14.90 13.70 1.39
N PRO A 16 16.17 13.83 1.81
CA PRO A 16 17.30 13.40 0.98
C PRO A 16 17.20 11.94 0.50
N ASP A 17 16.77 11.06 1.38
CA ASP A 17 16.78 9.61 1.16
C ASP A 17 15.44 9.01 0.77
N TYR A 18 14.34 9.71 1.02
CA TYR A 18 13.01 9.23 0.71
C TYR A 18 12.03 10.35 0.41
N ILE A 19 10.90 9.99 -0.19
CA ILE A 19 9.80 10.90 -0.50
C ILE A 19 8.47 10.23 -0.19
N VAL A 20 7.53 10.98 0.34
CA VAL A 20 6.19 10.50 0.65
C VAL A 20 5.15 11.22 -0.19
N PHE A 21 4.24 10.46 -0.76
CA PHE A 21 3.10 10.98 -1.50
C PHE A 21 1.78 10.46 -0.94
N ASN A 22 0.73 11.19 -1.18
CA ASN A 22 -0.63 10.72 -0.96
C ASN A 22 -1.17 10.12 -2.26
N LYS A 23 -1.18 8.78 -2.33
CA LYS A 23 -1.71 8.05 -3.49
C LYS A 23 -3.22 8.16 -3.54
N ARG A 24 -3.78 8.42 -4.71
CA ARG A 24 -5.23 8.35 -4.94
C ARG A 24 -5.69 6.91 -5.11
N SER A 25 -6.95 6.65 -4.74
CA SER A 25 -7.64 5.40 -5.10
C SER A 25 -7.73 5.24 -6.62
N GLY A 26 -7.74 4.01 -7.09
CA GLY A 26 -7.80 3.65 -8.49
C GLY A 26 -6.46 3.57 -9.21
N PHE A 27 -5.36 3.99 -8.58
CA PHE A 27 -4.01 3.92 -9.15
C PHE A 27 -3.17 2.83 -8.49
N ARG A 28 -2.38 2.13 -9.30
CA ARG A 28 -1.44 1.11 -8.83
C ARG A 28 -0.15 1.74 -8.31
N THR A 29 0.54 1.06 -7.41
CA THR A 29 1.84 1.50 -6.90
C THR A 29 2.93 1.43 -7.98
N HIS A 30 2.95 0.34 -8.76
CA HIS A 30 3.92 0.09 -9.83
C HIS A 30 3.24 -0.39 -11.11
N LYS A 31 3.96 -0.34 -12.22
CA LYS A 31 3.45 -0.74 -13.54
C LYS A 31 3.02 -2.21 -13.59
N VAL A 32 2.06 -2.50 -14.45
CA VAL A 32 1.66 -3.86 -14.81
C VAL A 32 2.32 -4.28 -16.12
N ASN A 33 2.39 -3.34 -17.05
CA ASN A 33 3.04 -3.46 -18.35
C ASN A 33 3.41 -2.06 -18.86
N GLU A 34 4.02 -1.96 -20.02
CA GLU A 34 4.51 -0.69 -20.58
C GLU A 34 3.38 0.33 -20.85
N ASN A 35 2.15 -0.14 -21.04
CA ASN A 35 0.99 0.72 -21.30
C ASN A 35 0.21 1.11 -20.03
N GLN A 36 0.58 0.53 -18.87
CA GLN A 36 -0.11 0.75 -17.60
C GLN A 36 0.91 1.09 -16.50
N LEU A 37 1.35 2.33 -16.54
CA LEU A 37 2.28 2.87 -15.54
C LEU A 37 1.61 2.93 -14.16
N GLY A 38 2.40 2.69 -13.13
CA GLY A 38 2.02 2.92 -11.76
C GLY A 38 2.48 4.27 -11.24
N LEU A 39 2.21 4.51 -9.99
CA LEU A 39 2.57 5.76 -9.32
C LEU A 39 4.09 6.00 -9.34
N VAL A 40 4.89 4.97 -9.05
CA VAL A 40 6.34 5.11 -8.95
C VAL A 40 6.97 5.52 -10.30
N GLU A 41 6.52 4.95 -11.40
CA GLU A 41 7.04 5.30 -12.73
C GLU A 41 6.69 6.74 -13.12
N VAL A 42 5.44 7.14 -12.87
CA VAL A 42 4.98 8.52 -13.13
C VAL A 42 5.77 9.53 -12.29
N LEU A 43 5.97 9.24 -11.00
CA LEU A 43 6.70 10.12 -10.10
C LEU A 43 8.19 10.19 -10.46
N SER A 44 8.83 9.04 -10.70
CA SER A 44 10.25 8.99 -11.10
C SER A 44 10.51 9.82 -12.35
N SER A 45 9.65 9.70 -13.36
CA SER A 45 9.74 10.52 -14.58
C SER A 45 9.56 12.02 -14.28
N LYS A 46 8.58 12.37 -13.45
CA LYS A 46 8.25 13.78 -13.15
C LYS A 46 9.33 14.49 -12.35
N ILE A 47 9.93 13.81 -11.36
CA ILE A 47 11.01 14.40 -10.54
C ILE A 47 12.38 14.18 -11.15
N LYS A 48 12.48 13.44 -12.29
CA LYS A 48 13.72 13.06 -12.96
C LYS A 48 14.71 12.33 -12.05
N GLN A 49 14.20 11.50 -11.17
CA GLN A 49 14.96 10.69 -10.23
C GLN A 49 14.30 9.31 -10.10
N GLU A 50 15.09 8.24 -10.13
CA GLU A 50 14.60 6.90 -9.86
C GLU A 50 14.07 6.80 -8.43
N LEU A 51 12.86 6.27 -8.28
CA LEU A 51 12.25 5.97 -7.00
C LEU A 51 12.11 4.46 -6.84
N LEU A 52 12.46 3.97 -5.65
CA LEU A 52 12.44 2.55 -5.32
C LEU A 52 11.24 2.23 -4.43
N VAL A 53 10.51 1.18 -4.80
CA VAL A 53 9.34 0.71 -4.04
C VAL A 53 9.82 -0.11 -2.84
N VAL A 54 9.39 0.25 -1.65
CA VAL A 54 9.70 -0.44 -0.39
C VAL A 54 8.46 -1.05 0.27
N HIS A 55 7.29 -0.57 -0.08
CA HIS A 55 5.99 -1.15 0.25
C HIS A 55 4.95 -0.76 -0.80
N ARG A 56 3.76 -1.29 -0.68
CA ARG A 56 2.69 -1.00 -1.64
C ARG A 56 1.36 -0.75 -0.94
N LEU A 57 0.52 0.01 -1.62
CA LEU A 57 -0.92 0.10 -1.37
C LEU A 57 -1.65 -0.54 -2.54
N ASP A 58 -2.77 -1.18 -2.27
CA ASP A 58 -3.62 -1.74 -3.30
C ASP A 58 -4.18 -0.65 -4.22
N LYS A 59 -4.63 -1.04 -5.40
CA LYS A 59 -5.13 -0.10 -6.40
C LYS A 59 -6.23 0.80 -5.82
N GLU A 60 -7.18 0.22 -5.12
CA GLU A 60 -8.34 0.95 -4.58
C GLU A 60 -8.05 1.67 -3.25
N THR A 61 -6.93 1.35 -2.60
CA THR A 61 -6.52 2.01 -1.35
C THR A 61 -5.88 3.35 -1.66
N SER A 62 -6.36 4.40 -1.03
CA SER A 62 -5.72 5.72 -1.01
C SER A 62 -4.88 5.90 0.25
N GLY A 63 -3.99 6.88 0.28
CA GLY A 63 -3.23 7.24 1.46
C GLY A 63 -1.74 7.37 1.22
N LEU A 64 -1.00 7.51 2.32
CA LEU A 64 0.43 7.79 2.29
C LEU A 64 1.23 6.57 1.82
N ILE A 65 2.13 6.82 0.88
CA ILE A 65 3.08 5.84 0.37
C ILE A 65 4.48 6.46 0.32
N VAL A 66 5.47 5.72 0.80
CA VAL A 66 6.87 6.15 0.80
C VAL A 66 7.65 5.43 -0.31
N PHE A 67 8.52 6.17 -0.97
CA PHE A 67 9.50 5.65 -1.93
C PHE A 67 10.88 6.06 -1.48
N ALA A 68 11.85 5.15 -1.61
CA ALA A 68 13.25 5.47 -1.38
C ALA A 68 13.86 6.11 -2.63
N LYS A 69 14.86 6.97 -2.44
CA LYS A 69 15.59 7.67 -3.50
C LYS A 69 16.94 7.04 -3.83
N ASN A 70 17.37 6.09 -3.02
CA ASN A 70 18.62 5.34 -3.21
C ASN A 70 18.47 3.92 -2.63
N LYS A 71 19.39 3.02 -3.00
CA LYS A 71 19.35 1.62 -2.60
C LYS A 71 19.55 1.40 -1.10
N GLU A 72 20.33 2.24 -0.46
CA GLU A 72 20.60 2.15 0.98
C GLU A 72 19.35 2.47 1.79
N ALA A 73 18.69 3.58 1.48
CA ALA A 73 17.41 3.93 2.07
C ALA A 73 16.33 2.89 1.78
N ALA A 74 16.31 2.32 0.56
CA ALA A 74 15.39 1.25 0.21
C ALA A 74 15.57 0.01 1.11
N ALA A 75 16.82 -0.41 1.34
CA ALA A 75 17.11 -1.55 2.21
C ALA A 75 16.75 -1.28 3.67
N GLN A 76 16.98 -0.07 4.17
CA GLN A 76 16.62 0.31 5.54
C GLN A 76 15.10 0.36 5.72
N LEU A 77 14.38 1.01 4.81
CA LEU A 77 12.93 1.10 4.88
C LEU A 77 12.27 -0.28 4.72
N ALA A 78 12.74 -1.11 3.78
CA ALA A 78 12.22 -2.46 3.59
C ALA A 78 12.32 -3.28 4.88
N ARG A 79 13.46 -3.24 5.57
CA ARG A 79 13.64 -3.91 6.88
C ARG A 79 12.63 -3.42 7.93
N GLN A 80 12.39 -2.10 8.03
CA GLN A 80 11.42 -1.55 8.97
C GLN A 80 9.98 -2.01 8.67
N PHE A 81 9.63 -2.17 7.38
CA PHE A 81 8.33 -2.74 7.00
C PHE A 81 8.24 -4.24 7.31
N GLU A 82 9.29 -5.01 7.05
CA GLU A 82 9.36 -6.45 7.32
C GLU A 82 9.34 -6.75 8.83
N SER A 83 10.07 -5.99 9.63
CA SER A 83 10.11 -6.12 11.09
C SER A 83 8.88 -5.54 11.79
N ARG A 84 7.91 -5.00 11.02
CA ARG A 84 6.68 -4.37 11.54
C ARG A 84 6.93 -3.17 12.48
N GLU A 85 8.07 -2.51 12.35
CA GLU A 85 8.38 -1.27 13.09
C GLU A 85 7.54 -0.09 12.58
N VAL A 86 7.14 -0.11 11.30
CA VAL A 86 6.27 0.90 10.72
C VAL A 86 4.84 0.68 11.18
N LYS A 87 4.31 1.63 11.95
CA LYS A 87 2.90 1.65 12.34
C LYS A 87 2.04 2.18 11.20
N LYS A 88 1.07 1.39 10.76
CA LYS A 88 0.13 1.74 9.69
C LYS A 88 -1.27 1.87 10.26
N THR A 89 -1.92 3.00 9.99
CA THR A 89 -3.31 3.25 10.37
C THR A 89 -4.14 3.43 9.11
N TYR A 90 -5.25 2.70 9.04
CA TYR A 90 -6.19 2.79 7.93
C TYR A 90 -7.58 3.16 8.44
N PHE A 91 -8.27 3.99 7.69
CA PHE A 91 -9.69 4.24 7.87
C PHE A 91 -10.46 3.47 6.80
N PHE A 92 -11.54 2.85 7.20
CA PHE A 92 -12.44 2.15 6.28
C PHE A 92 -13.89 2.45 6.63
N LEU A 93 -14.76 2.31 5.64
CA LEU A 93 -16.21 2.40 5.79
C LEU A 93 -16.81 1.02 5.57
N THR A 94 -17.78 0.66 6.36
CA THR A 94 -18.54 -0.58 6.24
C THR A 94 -20.03 -0.31 6.46
N ASP A 95 -20.87 -1.02 5.74
CA ASP A 95 -22.33 -1.07 5.95
C ASP A 95 -22.73 -2.14 6.98
N GLN A 96 -21.76 -2.93 7.45
CA GLN A 96 -21.96 -3.94 8.48
C GLN A 96 -22.08 -3.27 9.85
N ASN A 97 -23.12 -3.64 10.59
CA ASN A 97 -23.24 -3.23 11.98
C ASN A 97 -22.21 -4.00 12.82
N LEU A 98 -21.09 -3.37 13.11
CA LEU A 98 -20.05 -3.93 13.97
C LEU A 98 -20.60 -3.93 15.41
N LYS A 99 -20.88 -5.13 15.94
CA LYS A 99 -21.46 -5.32 17.28
C LYS A 99 -20.63 -4.69 18.40
N ASN A 100 -19.37 -4.39 18.15
CA ASN A 100 -18.39 -3.85 19.08
C ASN A 100 -17.82 -2.50 18.60
N SER A 101 -18.66 -1.62 18.09
CA SER A 101 -18.19 -0.28 17.71
C SER A 101 -17.57 0.44 18.91
N GLY A 102 -16.32 0.82 18.79
CA GLY A 102 -15.52 1.44 19.85
C GLY A 102 -14.61 0.49 20.63
N GLU A 103 -14.62 -0.81 20.35
CA GLU A 103 -13.71 -1.78 20.91
C GLU A 103 -12.72 -2.32 19.87
N SER A 104 -11.53 -2.70 20.34
CA SER A 104 -10.58 -3.42 19.47
C SER A 104 -11.04 -4.85 19.24
N PHE A 105 -10.97 -5.32 18.00
CA PHE A 105 -11.15 -6.74 17.69
C PHE A 105 -10.12 -7.22 16.67
N THR A 106 -9.87 -8.51 16.69
CA THR A 106 -8.93 -9.16 15.78
C THR A 106 -9.69 -10.11 14.85
N VAL A 107 -9.34 -10.08 13.59
CA VAL A 107 -9.80 -11.05 12.59
C VAL A 107 -8.60 -11.87 12.15
N THR A 108 -8.70 -13.19 12.29
CA THR A 108 -7.73 -14.14 11.77
C THR A 108 -8.32 -14.87 10.58
N SER A 109 -7.50 -15.18 9.60
CA SER A 109 -7.94 -15.90 8.41
C SER A 109 -6.78 -16.60 7.72
N HIS A 110 -7.07 -17.66 7.00
CA HIS A 110 -6.11 -18.28 6.10
C HIS A 110 -6.27 -17.71 4.70
N ILE A 111 -5.24 -17.05 4.19
CA ILE A 111 -5.22 -16.46 2.86
C ILE A 111 -4.21 -17.22 2.01
N ASP A 112 -4.69 -17.79 0.90
CA ASP A 112 -3.85 -18.51 -0.04
C ASP A 112 -4.16 -18.08 -1.49
N LYS A 113 -3.29 -18.48 -2.41
CA LYS A 113 -3.42 -18.16 -3.82
C LYS A 113 -4.23 -19.23 -4.53
N VAL A 114 -5.41 -18.84 -5.02
CA VAL A 114 -6.29 -19.70 -5.85
C VAL A 114 -6.40 -19.06 -7.24
N ASP A 115 -6.08 -19.79 -8.29
CA ASP A 115 -6.19 -19.35 -9.70
C ASP A 115 -5.61 -17.95 -9.96
N LYS A 116 -4.39 -17.72 -9.48
CA LYS A 116 -3.68 -16.41 -9.56
C LYS A 116 -4.30 -15.27 -8.74
N LYS A 117 -5.29 -15.54 -7.91
CA LYS A 117 -5.87 -14.57 -6.95
C LYS A 117 -5.63 -15.06 -5.52
N PHE A 118 -5.59 -14.13 -4.60
CA PHE A 118 -5.61 -14.48 -3.18
C PHE A 118 -7.06 -14.61 -2.70
N ALA A 119 -7.35 -15.66 -1.96
CA ALA A 119 -8.66 -15.90 -1.39
C ALA A 119 -8.54 -16.41 0.04
N ASN A 120 -9.52 -16.11 0.88
CA ASN A 120 -9.66 -16.73 2.18
C ASN A 120 -10.15 -18.15 2.00
N ILE A 121 -9.43 -19.12 2.57
CA ILE A 121 -9.77 -20.55 2.47
C ILE A 121 -10.22 -21.02 3.87
N PRO A 122 -11.52 -21.27 4.03
CA PRO A 122 -12.01 -21.87 5.28
C PRO A 122 -11.37 -23.24 5.56
N ALA A 123 -11.25 -23.61 6.81
CA ALA A 123 -10.78 -24.91 7.26
C ALA A 123 -9.27 -25.20 7.13
N LYS A 124 -8.44 -24.19 6.89
CA LYS A 124 -6.98 -24.26 7.08
C LYS A 124 -6.55 -23.46 8.31
N GLU A 125 -5.35 -23.71 8.83
CA GLU A 125 -4.78 -22.91 9.90
C GLU A 125 -4.63 -21.45 9.44
N ASP A 126 -4.99 -20.51 10.32
CA ASP A 126 -4.92 -19.08 10.02
C ASP A 126 -3.47 -18.62 9.83
N ASN A 127 -3.20 -17.89 8.75
CA ASN A 127 -1.90 -17.31 8.42
C ASN A 127 -1.93 -15.77 8.30
N SER A 128 -3.08 -15.18 8.55
CA SER A 128 -3.31 -13.74 8.48
C SER A 128 -4.07 -13.25 9.69
N GLU A 129 -3.60 -12.17 10.29
CA GLU A 129 -4.24 -11.50 11.42
C GLU A 129 -4.38 -10.01 11.12
N THR A 130 -5.57 -9.47 11.36
CA THR A 130 -5.86 -8.04 11.27
C THR A 130 -6.52 -7.57 12.54
N LYS A 131 -5.91 -6.60 13.23
CA LYS A 131 -6.45 -5.96 14.42
C LYS A 131 -7.11 -4.65 14.04
N PHE A 132 -8.37 -4.49 14.48
CA PHE A 132 -9.14 -3.26 14.35
C PHE A 132 -9.24 -2.57 15.71
N THR A 133 -9.12 -1.25 15.72
CA THR A 133 -9.19 -0.40 16.92
C THR A 133 -10.05 0.82 16.64
#